data_c5a710b7387949c36f0871c601e7f204
#
_entry.id   c5a710b7387949c36f0871c601e7f204
#
_cell.length_a   1.000
_cell.length_b   1.000
_cell.length_c   1.000
_cell.angle_alpha   90.00
_cell.angle_beta   90.00
_cell.angle_gamma   90.00
#
_symmetry.space_group_name_H-M   'P 1'
#
loop_
_entity.id
_entity.type
_entity.pdbx_description
1 polymer ?
#
loop_
_entity_poly.entity_id
_entity_poly.type
_entity_poly.pdbx_seq_one_letter_code
_entity_poly.pdbx_strand_id
1 'polypeptide(L)'
;MRMPQMDGPTFLTEVRQRHPEMIRIVLSGAADLEANLRVIPIAHQFLKKPLELPRLREAVVRSCDLRDLLGNESLQKIVGEIDALPVRPGIYDELTQALADPRTSMHSVGTIVEQDPGMSAKVLQMVNSAFFGTTVSVTNVQQAVTFLGLPQIRQLLLVLEVFEAFDEPQDKKLRYYSMEYEREHALLTAKIARELVPPEFADHAFTAGVLHDIGKLVLASHMTERFAECFHRCLLEDRPIEDIEREELGATHAEIGAYLLALWGLPDPVVEAVAFHHDPERVQHDSFDVISAVHVANYLADPRPLKPLYLRAIDKPYLERLGVADKLEEWGRRATEIQRADVSGDESGDS
;
A
#
# COMPACT_ATOMS: atom_id res chain seq x y z
N MET A 1 11.99 -3.23 26.05
CA MET A 1 13.23 -3.95 25.66
C MET A 1 14.43 -3.36 26.38
N ARG A 2 14.85 -3.94 27.50
CA ARG A 2 16.05 -3.48 28.24
C ARG A 2 17.19 -4.46 27.98
N MET A 3 18.29 -3.98 27.42
CA MET A 3 19.55 -4.71 27.24
C MET A 3 20.66 -4.00 28.03
N PRO A 4 21.74 -4.68 28.47
CA PRO A 4 22.68 -4.14 29.47
C PRO A 4 23.43 -2.85 29.09
N GLN A 5 23.51 -2.46 27.81
CA GLN A 5 24.27 -1.28 27.35
C GLN A 5 23.52 -0.41 26.36
N MET A 6 22.46 -0.93 25.71
CA MET A 6 21.71 -0.24 24.68
C MET A 6 20.27 -0.76 24.71
N ASP A 7 19.27 0.11 24.61
CA ASP A 7 17.89 -0.36 24.49
C ASP A 7 17.55 -0.81 23.07
N GLY A 8 16.42 -1.51 22.91
CA GLY A 8 16.02 -2.05 21.60
C GLY A 8 15.78 -0.97 20.55
N PRO A 9 15.08 0.14 20.85
CA PRO A 9 14.89 1.25 19.92
C PRO A 9 16.20 1.83 19.42
N THR A 10 17.14 2.14 20.32
CA THR A 10 18.47 2.66 19.96
C THR A 10 19.26 1.68 19.09
N PHE A 11 19.22 0.38 19.43
CA PHE A 11 19.87 -0.66 18.62
C PHE A 11 19.32 -0.71 17.20
N LEU A 12 17.98 -0.70 17.06
CA LEU A 12 17.35 -0.76 15.74
C LEU A 12 17.59 0.49 14.90
N THR A 13 17.66 1.67 15.55
CA THR A 13 18.04 2.92 14.88
C THR A 13 19.46 2.83 14.32
N GLU A 14 20.40 2.30 15.10
CA GLU A 14 21.78 2.10 14.67
C GLU A 14 21.86 1.10 13.51
N VAL A 15 21.13 -0.03 13.59
CA VAL A 15 21.05 -1.02 12.50
C VAL A 15 20.48 -0.36 11.24
N ARG A 16 19.42 0.42 11.34
CA ARG A 16 18.84 1.12 10.20
C ARG A 16 19.84 2.08 9.53
N GLN A 17 20.57 2.84 10.31
CA GLN A 17 21.54 3.80 9.79
C GLN A 17 22.73 3.13 9.11
N ARG A 18 23.21 2.01 9.64
CA ARG A 18 24.40 1.32 9.11
C ARG A 18 24.09 0.26 8.07
N HIS A 19 22.93 -0.37 8.20
CA HIS A 19 22.50 -1.53 7.42
C HIS A 19 21.02 -1.41 7.09
N PRO A 20 20.61 -0.41 6.30
CA PRO A 20 19.19 -0.18 5.97
C PRO A 20 18.56 -1.36 5.22
N GLU A 21 19.37 -2.11 4.48
CA GLU A 21 18.96 -3.33 3.77
C GLU A 21 18.58 -4.51 4.70
N MET A 22 18.96 -4.43 5.99
CA MET A 22 18.62 -5.49 6.94
C MET A 22 17.14 -5.45 7.31
N ILE A 23 16.50 -6.60 7.25
CA ILE A 23 15.13 -6.78 7.71
C ILE A 23 15.10 -6.76 9.24
N ARG A 24 14.31 -5.85 9.81
CA ARG A 24 14.22 -5.60 11.24
C ARG A 24 12.92 -6.19 11.80
N ILE A 25 13.03 -7.33 12.46
CA ILE A 25 11.90 -8.03 13.10
C ILE A 25 12.03 -7.91 14.61
N VAL A 26 11.00 -7.38 15.26
CA VAL A 26 10.95 -7.17 16.71
C VAL A 26 10.15 -8.26 17.38
N LEU A 27 10.74 -8.91 18.39
CA LEU A 27 10.03 -9.83 19.26
C LEU A 27 9.58 -9.08 20.52
N SER A 28 8.26 -8.82 20.66
CA SER A 28 7.68 -8.02 21.73
C SER A 28 6.83 -8.83 22.70
N GLY A 29 6.89 -8.49 23.99
CA GLY A 29 5.92 -8.94 25.01
C GLY A 29 4.87 -7.86 25.27
N ALA A 30 3.69 -8.23 25.78
CA ALA A 30 2.52 -7.38 25.94
C ALA A 30 2.66 -6.17 26.92
N ALA A 31 3.81 -5.97 27.57
CA ALA A 31 3.92 -5.11 28.75
C ALA A 31 4.45 -3.68 28.51
N ASP A 32 4.82 -3.28 27.29
CA ASP A 32 5.56 -2.01 27.09
C ASP A 32 5.09 -1.25 25.84
N LEU A 33 3.87 -0.67 25.93
CA LEU A 33 3.24 0.08 24.84
C LEU A 33 4.12 1.25 24.36
N GLU A 34 4.64 2.01 25.31
CA GLU A 34 5.39 3.23 25.01
C GLU A 34 6.75 2.95 24.33
N ALA A 35 7.45 1.88 24.77
CA ALA A 35 8.69 1.46 24.13
C ALA A 35 8.44 0.87 22.73
N ASN A 36 7.30 0.24 22.52
CA ASN A 36 6.94 -0.32 21.22
C ASN A 36 6.54 0.76 20.22
N LEU A 37 5.84 1.82 20.64
CA LEU A 37 5.50 2.96 19.78
C LEU A 37 6.75 3.62 19.18
N ARG A 38 7.86 3.71 19.94
CA ARG A 38 9.14 4.25 19.44
C ARG A 38 9.81 3.38 18.39
N VAL A 39 9.45 2.11 18.31
CA VAL A 39 10.07 1.13 17.40
C VAL A 39 9.24 0.93 16.14
N ILE A 40 7.95 1.30 16.16
CA ILE A 40 7.06 1.18 15.00
C ILE A 40 7.63 1.81 13.73
N PRO A 41 8.20 3.02 13.77
CA PRO A 41 8.78 3.62 12.55
C PRO A 41 10.05 2.92 12.05
N ILE A 42 10.71 2.13 12.92
CA ILE A 42 12.05 1.58 12.64
C ILE A 42 12.00 0.10 12.27
N ALA A 43 11.02 -0.62 12.81
CA ALA A 43 10.88 -2.07 12.60
C ALA A 43 10.01 -2.35 11.37
N HIS A 44 10.38 -3.36 10.60
CA HIS A 44 9.58 -3.84 9.48
C HIS A 44 8.43 -4.73 9.96
N GLN A 45 8.70 -5.63 10.90
CA GLN A 45 7.71 -6.54 11.46
C GLN A 45 7.84 -6.70 12.97
N PHE A 46 6.73 -7.08 13.60
CA PHE A 46 6.66 -7.39 15.03
C PHE A 46 6.09 -8.79 15.22
N LEU A 47 6.70 -9.58 16.08
CA LEU A 47 6.23 -10.91 16.47
C LEU A 47 6.03 -10.97 17.99
N LYS A 48 4.87 -11.45 18.44
CA LYS A 48 4.48 -11.49 19.86
C LYS A 48 5.12 -12.68 20.58
N LYS A 49 5.59 -12.44 21.81
CA LYS A 49 6.00 -13.49 22.74
C LYS A 49 4.81 -13.97 23.58
N PRO A 50 4.65 -15.29 23.84
CA PRO A 50 5.50 -16.38 23.39
C PRO A 50 5.35 -16.66 21.90
N LEU A 51 6.47 -16.88 21.20
CA LEU A 51 6.52 -17.07 19.75
C LEU A 51 6.75 -18.54 19.44
N GLU A 52 5.90 -19.10 18.61
CA GLU A 52 6.06 -20.43 18.05
C GLU A 52 7.10 -20.41 16.92
N LEU A 53 8.03 -21.39 16.93
CA LEU A 53 9.07 -21.50 15.92
C LEU A 53 8.56 -21.52 14.46
N PRO A 54 7.43 -22.17 14.13
CA PRO A 54 6.87 -22.12 12.77
C PRO A 54 6.57 -20.69 12.31
N ARG A 55 5.97 -19.85 13.15
CA ARG A 55 5.67 -18.45 12.80
C ARG A 55 6.93 -17.60 12.58
N LEU A 56 7.97 -17.81 13.41
CA LEU A 56 9.24 -17.13 13.19
C LEU A 56 9.87 -17.53 11.85
N ARG A 57 9.85 -18.84 11.57
CA ARG A 57 10.38 -19.38 10.32
C ARG A 57 9.64 -18.81 9.11
N GLU A 58 8.31 -18.80 9.15
CA GLU A 58 7.47 -18.25 8.10
C GLU A 58 7.79 -16.77 7.83
N ALA A 59 7.84 -15.93 8.88
CA ALA A 59 8.18 -14.52 8.75
C ALA A 59 9.58 -14.32 8.15
N VAL A 60 10.58 -15.11 8.55
CA VAL A 60 11.95 -15.03 8.03
C VAL A 60 12.01 -15.49 6.57
N VAL A 61 11.43 -16.66 6.25
CA VAL A 61 11.43 -17.21 4.88
C VAL A 61 10.75 -16.23 3.93
N ARG A 62 9.54 -15.78 4.27
CA ARG A 62 8.80 -14.81 3.50
C ARG A 62 9.61 -13.53 3.24
N SER A 63 10.25 -13.00 4.28
CA SER A 63 11.07 -11.80 4.15
C SER A 63 12.30 -12.00 3.25
N CYS A 64 12.87 -13.21 3.21
CA CYS A 64 13.98 -13.55 2.33
C CYS A 64 13.53 -13.75 0.88
N ASP A 65 12.42 -14.48 0.67
CA ASP A 65 11.88 -14.74 -0.67
C ASP A 65 11.51 -13.42 -1.38
N LEU A 66 10.93 -12.48 -0.62
CA LEU A 66 10.56 -11.16 -1.13
C LEU A 66 11.78 -10.26 -1.40
N ARG A 67 12.86 -10.40 -0.64
CA ARG A 67 14.11 -9.72 -0.94
C ARG A 67 14.67 -10.15 -2.29
N ASP A 68 14.48 -11.41 -2.64
CA ASP A 68 14.96 -11.96 -3.91
C ASP A 68 14.13 -11.47 -5.11
N LEU A 69 12.87 -11.04 -4.91
CA LEU A 69 12.06 -10.35 -5.92
C LEU A 69 12.67 -9.01 -6.35
N LEU A 70 13.22 -8.24 -5.40
CA LEU A 70 13.97 -7.03 -5.71
C LEU A 70 15.44 -7.37 -5.92
N GLY A 71 15.82 -7.99 -7.01
CA GLY A 71 17.21 -8.35 -7.34
C GLY A 71 18.23 -7.19 -7.34
N ASN A 72 17.83 -6.00 -6.87
CA ASN A 72 18.61 -4.77 -6.83
C ASN A 72 18.84 -4.29 -5.38
N GLU A 73 20.08 -4.45 -4.89
CA GLU A 73 20.48 -4.06 -3.52
C GLU A 73 20.23 -2.58 -3.21
N SER A 74 20.35 -1.69 -4.21
CA SER A 74 20.11 -0.26 -4.01
C SER A 74 18.62 0.01 -3.71
N LEU A 75 17.70 -0.70 -4.38
CA LEU A 75 16.28 -0.58 -4.11
C LEU A 75 15.89 -1.22 -2.77
N GLN A 76 16.48 -2.37 -2.42
CA GLN A 76 16.30 -2.97 -1.09
C GLN A 76 16.71 -2.01 0.01
N LYS A 77 17.80 -1.28 -0.19
CA LYS A 77 18.29 -0.28 0.76
C LYS A 77 17.29 0.87 0.89
N ILE A 78 16.85 1.45 -0.23
CA ILE A 78 15.87 2.54 -0.24
C ILE A 78 14.60 2.12 0.48
N VAL A 79 14.01 0.97 0.10
CA VAL A 79 12.79 0.47 0.73
C VAL A 79 12.99 0.17 2.21
N GLY A 80 14.17 -0.32 2.60
CA GLY A 80 14.52 -0.56 4.00
C GLY A 80 14.66 0.70 4.85
N GLU A 81 14.86 1.86 4.23
CA GLU A 81 14.93 3.16 4.91
C GLU A 81 13.55 3.81 5.10
N ILE A 82 12.51 3.31 4.43
CA ILE A 82 11.18 3.93 4.45
C ILE A 82 10.52 3.77 5.82
N ASP A 83 10.30 4.87 6.48
CA ASP A 83 9.59 4.96 7.76
C ASP A 83 8.14 5.36 7.59
N ALA A 84 7.92 6.23 6.62
CA ALA A 84 6.66 6.84 6.32
C ALA A 84 6.49 6.94 4.80
N LEU A 85 5.25 6.95 4.37
CA LEU A 85 4.85 7.25 3.00
C LEU A 85 4.20 8.62 2.98
N PRO A 86 4.30 9.35 1.87
CA PRO A 86 3.60 10.60 1.73
C PRO A 86 2.10 10.37 1.86
N VAL A 87 1.44 11.27 2.58
CA VAL A 87 0.00 11.29 2.78
C VAL A 87 -0.60 12.58 2.22
N ARG A 88 -1.89 12.57 1.94
CA ARG A 88 -2.61 13.73 1.44
C ARG A 88 -2.48 14.93 2.41
N PRO A 89 -2.15 16.15 1.93
CA PRO A 89 -2.23 17.35 2.74
C PRO A 89 -3.61 17.49 3.39
N GLY A 90 -3.63 17.87 4.66
CA GLY A 90 -4.88 18.06 5.41
C GLY A 90 -5.52 16.80 5.99
N ILE A 91 -5.08 15.58 5.65
CA ILE A 91 -5.66 14.35 6.24
C ILE A 91 -5.50 14.29 7.75
N TYR A 92 -4.41 14.85 8.29
CA TYR A 92 -4.17 14.97 9.73
C TYR A 92 -5.18 15.87 10.43
N ASP A 93 -5.47 17.02 9.82
CA ASP A 93 -6.45 17.98 10.33
C ASP A 93 -7.83 17.36 10.32
N GLU A 94 -8.19 16.68 9.23
CA GLU A 94 -9.45 15.99 9.05
C GLU A 94 -9.63 14.86 10.09
N LEU A 95 -8.64 14.00 10.26
CA LEU A 95 -8.65 12.95 11.29
C LEU A 95 -8.68 13.54 12.71
N THR A 96 -7.91 14.60 12.96
CA THR A 96 -7.88 15.27 14.26
C THR A 96 -9.23 15.89 14.59
N GLN A 97 -9.89 16.55 13.63
CA GLN A 97 -11.23 17.10 13.77
C GLN A 97 -12.26 15.98 13.99
N ALA A 98 -12.22 14.93 13.18
CA ALA A 98 -13.09 13.78 13.35
C ALA A 98 -12.93 13.16 14.75
N LEU A 99 -11.71 12.95 15.20
CA LEU A 99 -11.44 12.38 16.54
C LEU A 99 -11.80 13.33 17.69
N ALA A 100 -11.91 14.63 17.48
CA ALA A 100 -12.34 15.59 18.46
C ALA A 100 -13.86 15.61 18.65
N ASP A 101 -14.64 15.22 17.64
CA ASP A 101 -16.12 15.15 17.75
C ASP A 101 -16.54 13.87 18.51
N PRO A 102 -17.22 13.99 19.66
CA PRO A 102 -17.69 12.83 20.43
C PRO A 102 -18.67 11.91 19.68
N ARG A 103 -19.28 12.40 18.59
CA ARG A 103 -20.24 11.65 17.77
C ARG A 103 -19.56 10.84 16.67
N THR A 104 -18.27 11.02 16.47
CA THR A 104 -17.53 10.34 15.40
C THR A 104 -17.52 8.82 15.63
N SER A 105 -17.92 8.10 14.59
CA SER A 105 -17.89 6.66 14.56
C SER A 105 -16.51 6.13 14.08
N MET A 106 -16.19 4.88 14.46
CA MET A 106 -15.00 4.19 13.90
C MET A 106 -15.09 4.03 12.39
N HIS A 107 -16.31 3.88 11.86
CA HIS A 107 -16.55 3.81 10.42
C HIS A 107 -16.14 5.11 9.71
N SER A 108 -16.54 6.28 10.26
CA SER A 108 -16.16 7.57 9.67
C SER A 108 -14.64 7.78 9.65
N VAL A 109 -13.95 7.41 10.75
CA VAL A 109 -12.48 7.46 10.80
C VAL A 109 -11.86 6.51 9.79
N GLY A 110 -12.38 5.28 9.68
CA GLY A 110 -11.91 4.31 8.68
C GLY A 110 -12.07 4.82 7.25
N THR A 111 -13.19 5.46 6.94
CA THR A 111 -13.45 6.06 5.61
C THR A 111 -12.42 7.15 5.27
N ILE A 112 -12.07 8.00 6.21
CA ILE A 112 -11.03 9.02 6.02
C ILE A 112 -9.68 8.36 5.71
N VAL A 113 -9.31 7.32 6.49
CA VAL A 113 -8.06 6.57 6.29
C VAL A 113 -8.02 5.89 4.93
N GLU A 114 -9.13 5.27 4.48
CA GLU A 114 -9.24 4.56 3.19
C GLU A 114 -9.04 5.46 1.98
N GLN A 115 -9.25 6.75 2.12
CA GLN A 115 -9.04 7.72 1.04
C GLN A 115 -7.57 7.99 0.73
N ASP A 116 -6.64 7.51 1.57
CA ASP A 116 -5.22 7.74 1.38
C ASP A 116 -4.42 6.43 1.46
N PRO A 117 -3.73 6.03 0.37
CA PRO A 117 -2.96 4.79 0.33
C PRO A 117 -1.83 4.74 1.36
N GLY A 118 -1.12 5.85 1.59
CA GLY A 118 -0.03 5.93 2.57
C GLY A 118 -0.53 5.70 3.99
N MET A 119 -1.64 6.36 4.36
CA MET A 119 -2.28 6.19 5.67
C MET A 119 -2.86 4.77 5.82
N SER A 120 -3.52 4.25 4.79
CA SER A 120 -4.06 2.88 4.77
C SER A 120 -2.97 1.85 5.01
N ALA A 121 -1.86 1.92 4.28
CA ALA A 121 -0.73 1.02 4.45
C ALA A 121 -0.16 1.08 5.88
N LYS A 122 -0.07 2.28 6.45
CA LYS A 122 0.47 2.48 7.79
C LYS A 122 -0.44 1.94 8.89
N VAL A 123 -1.73 2.19 8.81
CA VAL A 123 -2.71 1.65 9.77
C VAL A 123 -2.72 0.12 9.72
N LEU A 124 -2.65 -0.46 8.52
CA LEU A 124 -2.56 -1.91 8.34
C LEU A 124 -1.23 -2.48 8.85
N GLN A 125 -0.10 -1.81 8.61
CA GLN A 125 1.19 -2.18 9.18
C GLN A 125 1.11 -2.28 10.70
N MET A 126 0.52 -1.28 11.34
CA MET A 126 0.40 -1.24 12.79
C MET A 126 -0.45 -2.37 13.34
N VAL A 127 -1.65 -2.57 12.79
CA VAL A 127 -2.55 -3.59 13.34
C VAL A 127 -2.02 -5.00 13.11
N ASN A 128 -1.34 -5.22 11.99
CA ASN A 128 -0.68 -6.48 11.68
C ASN A 128 0.65 -6.66 12.44
N SER A 129 1.13 -5.60 13.09
CA SER A 129 2.22 -5.76 14.04
C SER A 129 1.76 -6.65 15.20
N ALA A 130 2.61 -7.56 15.62
CA ALA A 130 2.30 -8.49 16.72
C ALA A 130 2.03 -7.82 18.07
N PHE A 131 2.22 -6.50 18.14
CA PHE A 131 1.88 -5.68 19.28
C PHE A 131 0.40 -5.77 19.65
N PHE A 132 -0.48 -5.72 18.66
CA PHE A 132 -1.93 -5.77 18.89
C PHE A 132 -2.46 -7.20 19.05
N GLY A 133 -1.60 -8.23 18.88
CA GLY A 133 -1.91 -9.62 19.22
C GLY A 133 -2.98 -10.26 18.36
N THR A 134 -3.19 -9.77 17.15
CA THR A 134 -4.06 -10.43 16.18
C THR A 134 -3.49 -11.81 15.85
N THR A 135 -4.33 -12.82 15.94
CA THR A 135 -3.99 -14.20 15.51
C THR A 135 -4.22 -14.38 14.03
N VAL A 136 -4.91 -13.43 13.39
CA VAL A 136 -5.26 -13.41 11.98
C VAL A 136 -4.80 -12.07 11.40
N SER A 137 -4.22 -12.08 10.21
CA SER A 137 -3.86 -10.85 9.52
C SER A 137 -5.12 -10.04 9.19
N VAL A 138 -5.10 -8.75 9.56
CA VAL A 138 -6.15 -7.80 9.25
C VAL A 138 -5.89 -7.24 7.86
N THR A 139 -6.85 -7.37 6.98
CA THR A 139 -6.75 -6.96 5.57
C THR A 139 -7.54 -5.70 5.24
N ASN A 140 -8.41 -5.26 6.13
CA ASN A 140 -9.37 -4.20 5.90
C ASN A 140 -9.12 -3.05 6.87
N VAL A 141 -9.05 -1.82 6.36
CA VAL A 141 -8.81 -0.61 7.15
C VAL A 141 -9.91 -0.38 8.19
N GLN A 142 -11.17 -0.63 7.85
CA GLN A 142 -12.30 -0.50 8.79
C GLN A 142 -12.15 -1.46 9.98
N GLN A 143 -11.74 -2.71 9.72
CA GLN A 143 -11.43 -3.67 10.76
C GLN A 143 -10.21 -3.21 11.58
N ALA A 144 -9.17 -2.69 10.92
CA ALA A 144 -7.97 -2.18 11.58
C ALA A 144 -8.33 -1.04 12.54
N VAL A 145 -9.09 -0.05 12.09
CA VAL A 145 -9.54 1.09 12.90
C VAL A 145 -10.42 0.61 14.07
N THR A 146 -11.33 -0.33 13.81
CA THR A 146 -12.20 -0.90 14.86
C THR A 146 -11.39 -1.67 15.89
N PHE A 147 -10.38 -2.42 15.47
CA PHE A 147 -9.51 -3.20 16.36
C PHE A 147 -8.61 -2.30 17.22
N LEU A 148 -8.03 -1.27 16.62
CA LEU A 148 -7.19 -0.29 17.32
C LEU A 148 -8.00 0.55 18.30
N GLY A 149 -9.17 1.00 17.88
CA GLY A 149 -10.00 1.94 18.61
C GLY A 149 -9.51 3.39 18.51
N LEU A 150 -10.42 4.34 18.74
CA LEU A 150 -10.14 5.77 18.61
C LEU A 150 -8.98 6.27 19.49
N PRO A 151 -8.78 5.79 20.73
CA PRO A 151 -7.63 6.23 21.54
C PRO A 151 -6.28 5.89 20.93
N GLN A 152 -6.15 4.70 20.35
CA GLN A 152 -4.91 4.24 19.72
C GLN A 152 -4.67 4.95 18.38
N ILE A 153 -5.73 5.16 17.59
CA ILE A 153 -5.65 5.99 16.37
C ILE A 153 -5.19 7.42 16.72
N ARG A 154 -5.73 8.00 17.79
CA ARG A 154 -5.31 9.34 18.27
C ARG A 154 -3.85 9.38 18.69
N GLN A 155 -3.37 8.35 19.41
CA GLN A 155 -1.95 8.24 19.76
C GLN A 155 -1.08 8.05 18.52
N LEU A 156 -1.56 7.27 17.54
CA LEU A 156 -0.90 7.07 16.27
C LEU A 156 -0.70 8.41 15.55
N LEU A 157 -1.73 9.23 15.43
CA LEU A 157 -1.62 10.55 14.79
C LEU A 157 -0.54 11.41 15.44
N LEU A 158 -0.46 11.42 16.78
CA LEU A 158 0.57 12.18 17.51
C LEU A 158 2.00 11.68 17.24
N VAL A 159 2.15 10.36 16.98
CA VAL A 159 3.45 9.76 16.62
C VAL A 159 3.74 9.98 15.13
N LEU A 160 2.69 10.06 14.33
CA LEU A 160 2.74 10.23 12.88
C LEU A 160 2.81 11.71 12.43
N GLU A 161 2.88 12.70 13.35
CA GLU A 161 3.38 14.06 13.02
C GLU A 161 4.71 14.03 12.27
N VAL A 162 5.35 12.87 12.24
CA VAL A 162 6.54 12.53 11.45
C VAL A 162 6.22 12.12 10.00
N PHE A 163 4.93 11.98 9.60
CA PHE A 163 4.62 11.88 8.18
C PHE A 163 4.76 13.28 7.59
N GLU A 164 5.86 13.48 6.90
CA GLU A 164 6.00 14.68 6.09
C GLU A 164 4.79 14.73 5.16
N ALA A 165 3.92 15.73 5.38
CA ALA A 165 2.94 16.10 4.39
C ALA A 165 3.75 16.30 3.10
N PHE A 166 3.45 15.51 2.09
CA PHE A 166 4.07 15.68 0.80
C PHE A 166 3.49 16.99 0.26
N ASP A 167 4.20 18.08 0.46
CA ASP A 167 3.99 19.26 -0.36
C ASP A 167 4.13 18.77 -1.80
N GLU A 168 3.09 18.96 -2.62
CA GLU A 168 3.15 18.61 -4.04
C GLU A 168 4.53 19.00 -4.55
N PRO A 169 5.26 18.09 -5.20
CA PRO A 169 6.63 18.40 -5.57
C PRO A 169 6.58 19.67 -6.41
N GLN A 170 7.00 20.79 -5.82
CA GLN A 170 7.21 22.03 -6.54
C GLN A 170 8.32 21.84 -7.60
N ASP A 171 8.86 20.63 -7.65
CA ASP A 171 9.85 20.24 -8.63
C ASP A 171 9.16 20.08 -9.99
N LYS A 172 9.44 21.03 -10.86
CA LYS A 172 9.03 21.04 -12.29
C LYS A 172 9.34 19.71 -13.01
N LYS A 173 10.12 18.83 -12.41
CA LYS A 173 10.53 17.53 -12.91
C LYS A 173 9.40 16.50 -12.86
N LEU A 174 8.52 16.53 -11.84
CA LEU A 174 7.37 15.61 -11.72
C LEU A 174 6.08 16.19 -12.29
N ARG A 175 6.14 17.13 -13.23
CA ARG A 175 4.98 17.78 -13.84
C ARG A 175 3.96 16.84 -14.51
N TYR A 176 4.33 15.60 -14.74
CA TYR A 176 3.46 14.57 -15.35
C TYR A 176 2.90 13.60 -14.31
N TYR A 177 3.32 13.70 -13.06
CA TYR A 177 2.87 12.88 -11.95
C TYR A 177 2.01 13.73 -11.01
N SER A 178 0.80 13.29 -10.76
CA SER A 178 -0.13 13.93 -9.82
C SER A 178 -0.47 12.98 -8.70
N MET A 179 -0.13 13.34 -7.47
CA MET A 179 -0.49 12.60 -6.27
C MET A 179 -2.00 12.52 -6.08
N GLU A 180 -2.74 13.57 -6.45
CA GLU A 180 -4.20 13.60 -6.39
C GLU A 180 -4.78 12.55 -7.33
N TYR A 181 -4.29 12.55 -8.58
CA TYR A 181 -4.71 11.56 -9.56
C TYR A 181 -4.43 10.12 -9.09
N GLU A 182 -3.25 9.84 -8.54
CA GLU A 182 -2.90 8.48 -8.07
C GLU A 182 -3.82 8.04 -6.92
N ARG A 183 -4.22 8.96 -6.03
CA ARG A 183 -5.18 8.67 -4.95
C ARG A 183 -6.59 8.36 -5.48
N GLU A 184 -7.10 9.20 -6.38
CA GLU A 184 -8.41 8.99 -7.01
C GLU A 184 -8.42 7.65 -7.78
N HIS A 185 -7.36 7.39 -8.53
CA HIS A 185 -7.18 6.15 -9.28
C HIS A 185 -7.13 4.94 -8.33
N ALA A 186 -6.36 5.01 -7.25
CA ALA A 186 -6.26 3.92 -6.28
C ALA A 186 -7.60 3.61 -5.63
N LEU A 187 -8.35 4.64 -5.20
CA LEU A 187 -9.65 4.46 -4.58
C LEU A 187 -10.68 3.88 -5.56
N LEU A 188 -10.71 4.39 -6.79
CA LEU A 188 -11.60 3.87 -7.83
C LEU A 188 -11.26 2.42 -8.19
N THR A 189 -9.97 2.10 -8.35
CA THR A 189 -9.48 0.73 -8.54
C THR A 189 -9.96 -0.18 -7.41
N ALA A 190 -9.84 0.26 -6.16
CA ALA A 190 -10.28 -0.51 -5.00
C ALA A 190 -11.79 -0.80 -5.01
N LYS A 191 -12.61 0.20 -5.29
CA LYS A 191 -14.07 0.06 -5.38
C LYS A 191 -14.48 -0.92 -6.49
N ILE A 192 -13.86 -0.79 -7.66
CA ILE A 192 -14.12 -1.69 -8.79
C ILE A 192 -13.65 -3.10 -8.44
N ALA A 193 -12.41 -3.30 -7.96
CA ALA A 193 -11.87 -4.61 -7.66
C ALA A 193 -12.73 -5.39 -6.64
N ARG A 194 -13.26 -4.70 -5.62
CA ARG A 194 -14.18 -5.27 -4.61
C ARG A 194 -15.42 -5.88 -5.25
N GLU A 195 -16.00 -5.22 -6.25
CA GLU A 195 -17.22 -5.67 -6.93
C GLU A 195 -16.99 -6.84 -7.91
N LEU A 196 -15.74 -7.10 -8.30
CA LEU A 196 -15.39 -8.14 -9.28
C LEU A 196 -15.16 -9.50 -8.64
N VAL A 197 -14.99 -9.59 -7.33
CA VAL A 197 -14.70 -10.84 -6.60
C VAL A 197 -15.87 -11.28 -5.73
N PRO A 198 -15.92 -12.58 -5.34
CA PRO A 198 -16.84 -13.05 -4.30
C PRO A 198 -16.64 -12.32 -2.96
N PRO A 199 -17.69 -12.21 -2.12
CA PRO A 199 -17.66 -11.45 -0.86
C PRO A 199 -16.51 -11.83 0.10
N GLU A 200 -16.09 -13.09 0.10
CA GLU A 200 -14.98 -13.58 0.93
C GLU A 200 -13.62 -12.99 0.55
N PHE A 201 -13.45 -12.50 -0.68
CA PHE A 201 -12.22 -11.85 -1.17
C PHE A 201 -12.36 -10.33 -1.28
N ALA A 202 -13.56 -9.78 -1.04
CA ALA A 202 -13.86 -8.36 -1.24
C ALA A 202 -12.93 -7.41 -0.49
N ASP A 203 -12.60 -7.73 0.76
CA ASP A 203 -11.70 -6.92 1.59
C ASP A 203 -10.25 -6.98 1.09
N HIS A 204 -9.78 -8.14 0.63
CA HIS A 204 -8.45 -8.26 0.03
C HIS A 204 -8.36 -7.47 -1.28
N ALA A 205 -9.37 -7.59 -2.14
CA ALA A 205 -9.41 -6.90 -3.43
C ALA A 205 -9.47 -5.37 -3.24
N PHE A 206 -10.26 -4.88 -2.29
CA PHE A 206 -10.32 -3.46 -1.96
C PHE A 206 -8.97 -2.95 -1.47
N THR A 207 -8.38 -3.61 -0.48
CA THR A 207 -7.08 -3.19 0.08
C THR A 207 -5.97 -3.26 -0.95
N ALA A 208 -5.92 -4.33 -1.76
CA ALA A 208 -4.95 -4.43 -2.84
C ALA A 208 -5.16 -3.33 -3.88
N GLY A 209 -6.40 -2.99 -4.21
CA GLY A 209 -6.74 -1.89 -5.12
C GLY A 209 -6.28 -0.52 -4.59
N VAL A 210 -6.46 -0.23 -3.28
CA VAL A 210 -5.95 1.01 -2.65
C VAL A 210 -4.42 1.08 -2.72
N LEU A 211 -3.74 -0.07 -2.60
CA LEU A 211 -2.29 -0.13 -2.42
C LEU A 211 -1.51 -0.54 -3.69
N HIS A 212 -2.18 -0.84 -4.82
CA HIS A 212 -1.52 -1.42 -5.98
C HIS A 212 -0.37 -0.58 -6.52
N ASP A 213 -0.51 0.72 -6.47
CA ASP A 213 0.45 1.71 -6.96
C ASP A 213 1.30 2.36 -5.84
N ILE A 214 1.31 1.79 -4.63
CA ILE A 214 2.04 2.34 -3.48
C ILE A 214 3.55 2.54 -3.77
N GLY A 215 4.13 1.73 -4.64
CA GLY A 215 5.52 1.88 -5.07
C GLY A 215 5.79 3.15 -5.86
N LYS A 216 4.79 3.73 -6.54
CA LYS A 216 4.93 5.05 -7.18
C LYS A 216 5.14 6.15 -6.14
N LEU A 217 4.47 6.04 -4.96
CA LEU A 217 4.69 6.96 -3.85
C LEU A 217 6.13 6.87 -3.33
N VAL A 218 6.66 5.65 -3.24
CA VAL A 218 8.06 5.41 -2.87
C VAL A 218 9.01 6.06 -3.87
N LEU A 219 8.79 5.82 -5.16
CA LEU A 219 9.63 6.36 -6.23
C LEU A 219 9.57 7.90 -6.29
N ALA A 220 8.38 8.47 -6.16
CA ALA A 220 8.18 9.91 -6.18
C ALA A 220 8.88 10.61 -5.02
N SER A 221 8.90 10.02 -3.82
CA SER A 221 9.51 10.61 -2.64
C SER A 221 11.01 10.35 -2.49
N HIS A 222 11.49 9.18 -2.89
CA HIS A 222 12.88 8.77 -2.62
C HIS A 222 13.76 8.72 -3.88
N MET A 223 13.16 8.71 -5.07
CA MET A 223 13.87 8.64 -6.36
C MET A 223 13.31 9.63 -7.38
N THR A 224 12.90 10.81 -6.93
CA THR A 224 12.16 11.84 -7.67
C THR A 224 12.71 12.08 -9.08
N GLU A 225 14.03 12.29 -9.21
CA GLU A 225 14.65 12.60 -10.50
C GLU A 225 14.59 11.43 -11.48
N ARG A 226 14.90 10.21 -11.00
CA ARG A 226 14.87 9.01 -11.83
C ARG A 226 13.45 8.64 -12.23
N PHE A 227 12.51 8.78 -11.29
CA PHE A 227 11.10 8.52 -11.56
C PHE A 227 10.51 9.52 -12.55
N ALA A 228 10.87 10.81 -12.45
CA ALA A 228 10.49 11.82 -13.45
C ALA A 228 11.03 11.49 -14.85
N GLU A 229 12.23 10.95 -14.95
CA GLU A 229 12.81 10.49 -16.21
C GLU A 229 12.04 9.29 -16.78
N CYS A 230 11.61 8.35 -15.94
CA CYS A 230 10.74 7.25 -16.38
C CYS A 230 9.45 7.77 -17.04
N PHE A 231 8.77 8.74 -16.43
CA PHE A 231 7.58 9.35 -17.02
C PHE A 231 7.88 10.07 -18.35
N HIS A 232 8.98 10.79 -18.40
CA HIS A 232 9.38 11.49 -19.61
C HIS A 232 9.64 10.51 -20.76
N ARG A 233 10.38 9.42 -20.50
CA ARG A 233 10.63 8.37 -21.48
C ARG A 233 9.36 7.65 -21.93
N CYS A 234 8.43 7.34 -21.01
CA CYS A 234 7.14 6.75 -21.36
C CYS A 234 6.40 7.55 -22.42
N LEU A 235 6.35 8.89 -22.24
CA LEU A 235 5.68 9.78 -23.18
C LEU A 235 6.39 9.89 -24.54
N LEU A 236 7.72 9.80 -24.54
CA LEU A 236 8.51 9.88 -25.77
C LEU A 236 8.51 8.57 -26.56
N GLU A 237 8.55 7.44 -25.87
CA GLU A 237 8.73 6.11 -26.46
C GLU A 237 7.39 5.38 -26.69
N ASP A 238 6.29 5.92 -26.19
CA ASP A 238 4.94 5.30 -26.22
C ASP A 238 4.97 3.86 -25.65
N ARG A 239 5.55 3.74 -24.45
CA ARG A 239 5.75 2.47 -23.75
C ARG A 239 5.17 2.51 -22.34
N PRO A 240 4.70 1.34 -21.81
CA PRO A 240 4.27 1.23 -20.42
C PRO A 240 5.35 1.68 -19.43
N ILE A 241 4.93 2.31 -18.33
CA ILE A 241 5.88 2.85 -17.35
C ILE A 241 6.68 1.76 -16.66
N GLU A 242 6.08 0.61 -16.38
CA GLU A 242 6.74 -0.52 -15.74
C GLU A 242 7.88 -1.10 -16.58
N ASP A 243 7.80 -1.03 -17.92
CA ASP A 243 8.89 -1.44 -18.80
C ASP A 243 10.08 -0.48 -18.69
N ILE A 244 9.80 0.82 -18.64
CA ILE A 244 10.82 1.87 -18.49
C ILE A 244 11.45 1.84 -17.08
N GLU A 245 10.62 1.65 -16.03
CA GLU A 245 11.11 1.50 -14.66
C GLU A 245 12.08 0.32 -14.54
N ARG A 246 11.76 -0.80 -15.16
CA ARG A 246 12.63 -1.99 -15.16
C ARG A 246 13.97 -1.71 -15.82
N GLU A 247 13.97 -0.96 -16.91
CA GLU A 247 15.21 -0.56 -17.60
C GLU A 247 16.04 0.44 -16.78
N GLU A 248 15.38 1.47 -16.23
CA GLU A 248 16.06 2.57 -15.55
C GLU A 248 16.40 2.24 -14.09
N LEU A 249 15.49 1.54 -13.39
CA LEU A 249 15.60 1.33 -11.94
C LEU A 249 16.00 -0.11 -11.60
N GLY A 250 15.75 -1.06 -12.51
CA GLY A 250 15.98 -2.49 -12.29
C GLY A 250 14.81 -3.21 -11.60
N ALA A 251 13.75 -2.49 -11.23
CA ALA A 251 12.48 -3.05 -10.75
C ALA A 251 11.34 -2.07 -11.03
N THR A 252 10.11 -2.59 -11.03
CA THR A 252 8.89 -1.81 -11.25
C THR A 252 8.34 -1.25 -9.92
N HIS A 253 7.48 -0.21 -10.01
CA HIS A 253 6.73 0.27 -8.84
C HIS A 253 5.91 -0.85 -8.19
N ALA A 254 5.35 -1.78 -8.98
CA ALA A 254 4.60 -2.93 -8.47
C ALA A 254 5.47 -3.84 -7.57
N GLU A 255 6.70 -4.16 -8.01
CA GLU A 255 7.64 -4.95 -7.23
C GLU A 255 8.15 -4.21 -5.99
N ILE A 256 8.42 -2.91 -6.12
CA ILE A 256 8.84 -2.05 -5.00
C ILE A 256 7.74 -1.96 -3.94
N GLY A 257 6.49 -1.70 -4.37
CA GLY A 257 5.33 -1.63 -3.50
C GLY A 257 5.06 -2.94 -2.79
N ALA A 258 5.07 -4.06 -3.52
CA ALA A 258 4.89 -5.39 -2.96
C ALA A 258 5.96 -5.72 -1.92
N TYR A 259 7.22 -5.42 -2.19
CA TYR A 259 8.31 -5.63 -1.24
C TYR A 259 8.11 -4.83 0.05
N LEU A 260 7.74 -3.54 -0.06
CA LEU A 260 7.43 -2.71 1.10
C LEU A 260 6.29 -3.29 1.93
N LEU A 261 5.16 -3.62 1.30
CA LEU A 261 3.99 -4.15 1.99
C LEU A 261 4.25 -5.49 2.66
N ALA A 262 5.06 -6.31 2.03
CA ALA A 262 5.49 -7.58 2.59
C ALA A 262 6.43 -7.42 3.79
N LEU A 263 7.39 -6.47 3.72
CA LEU A 263 8.20 -6.10 4.88
C LEU A 263 7.33 -5.62 6.04
N TRP A 264 6.23 -4.94 5.74
CA TRP A 264 5.26 -4.46 6.73
C TRP A 264 4.27 -5.54 7.21
N GLY A 265 4.38 -6.77 6.69
CA GLY A 265 3.59 -7.92 7.15
C GLY A 265 2.15 -7.94 6.65
N LEU A 266 1.85 -7.29 5.54
CA LEU A 266 0.53 -7.40 4.91
C LEU A 266 0.30 -8.82 4.37
N PRO A 267 -0.97 -9.25 4.25
CA PRO A 267 -1.31 -10.60 3.78
C PRO A 267 -0.86 -10.89 2.36
N ASP A 268 -0.48 -12.16 2.10
CA ASP A 268 0.01 -12.60 0.80
C ASP A 268 -0.92 -12.27 -0.36
N PRO A 269 -2.26 -12.47 -0.29
CA PRO A 269 -3.14 -12.12 -1.40
C PRO A 269 -3.10 -10.64 -1.80
N VAL A 270 -2.86 -9.73 -0.83
CA VAL A 270 -2.70 -8.30 -1.10
C VAL A 270 -1.34 -8.03 -1.73
N VAL A 271 -0.27 -8.60 -1.17
CA VAL A 271 1.10 -8.42 -1.67
C VAL A 271 1.26 -8.97 -3.09
N GLU A 272 0.72 -10.16 -3.36
CA GLU A 272 0.75 -10.77 -4.68
C GLU A 272 -0.04 -9.96 -5.71
N ALA A 273 -1.22 -9.47 -5.32
CA ALA A 273 -2.01 -8.62 -6.21
C ALA A 273 -1.26 -7.31 -6.55
N VAL A 274 -0.60 -6.69 -5.58
CA VAL A 274 0.26 -5.52 -5.82
C VAL A 274 1.45 -5.86 -6.71
N ALA A 275 2.12 -7.00 -6.49
CA ALA A 275 3.30 -7.41 -7.26
C ALA A 275 2.99 -7.66 -8.75
N PHE A 276 1.82 -8.23 -9.03
CA PHE A 276 1.51 -8.82 -10.33
C PHE A 276 0.32 -8.17 -11.07
N HIS A 277 -0.18 -7.02 -10.59
CA HIS A 277 -1.34 -6.37 -11.23
C HIS A 277 -1.09 -5.93 -12.69
N HIS A 278 0.15 -5.75 -13.10
CA HIS A 278 0.51 -5.51 -14.50
C HIS A 278 0.80 -6.78 -15.29
N ASP A 279 1.18 -7.87 -14.63
CA ASP A 279 1.61 -9.12 -15.26
C ASP A 279 1.06 -10.34 -14.50
N PRO A 280 -0.29 -10.51 -14.52
CA PRO A 280 -0.97 -11.54 -13.73
C PRO A 280 -0.63 -12.97 -14.18
N GLU A 281 -0.13 -13.17 -15.41
CA GLU A 281 0.28 -14.48 -15.90
C GLU A 281 1.53 -15.05 -15.20
N ARG A 282 2.31 -14.22 -14.52
CA ARG A 282 3.49 -14.70 -13.76
C ARG A 282 3.12 -15.59 -12.58
N VAL A 283 1.88 -15.52 -12.12
CA VAL A 283 1.35 -16.38 -11.06
C VAL A 283 0.44 -17.44 -11.68
N GLN A 284 0.74 -18.73 -11.37
CA GLN A 284 -0.12 -19.83 -11.83
C GLN A 284 -1.37 -19.90 -10.96
N HIS A 285 -2.50 -19.49 -11.50
CA HIS A 285 -3.81 -19.67 -10.92
C HIS A 285 -4.84 -19.99 -12.01
N ASP A 286 -5.80 -20.82 -11.65
CA ASP A 286 -6.81 -21.36 -12.59
C ASP A 286 -8.18 -20.70 -12.47
N SER A 287 -8.31 -19.68 -11.62
CA SER A 287 -9.57 -19.00 -11.35
C SER A 287 -9.36 -17.49 -11.22
N PHE A 288 -10.43 -16.73 -11.50
CA PHE A 288 -10.46 -15.29 -11.27
C PHE A 288 -10.40 -15.00 -9.76
N ASP A 289 -9.39 -14.26 -9.34
CA ASP A 289 -9.05 -14.00 -7.94
C ASP A 289 -8.72 -12.51 -7.69
N VAL A 290 -8.07 -12.21 -6.55
CA VAL A 290 -7.70 -10.84 -6.16
C VAL A 290 -6.73 -10.21 -7.17
N ILE A 291 -5.75 -10.97 -7.69
CA ILE A 291 -4.79 -10.46 -8.68
C ILE A 291 -5.52 -10.07 -9.97
N SER A 292 -6.39 -10.99 -10.45
CA SER A 292 -7.22 -10.77 -11.64
C SER A 292 -8.11 -9.55 -11.49
N ALA A 293 -8.73 -9.40 -10.32
CA ALA A 293 -9.65 -8.29 -10.04
C ALA A 293 -8.93 -6.95 -10.03
N VAL A 294 -7.74 -6.86 -9.40
CA VAL A 294 -6.95 -5.63 -9.38
C VAL A 294 -6.42 -5.30 -10.78
N HIS A 295 -5.97 -6.31 -11.55
CA HIS A 295 -5.55 -6.11 -12.94
C HIS A 295 -6.67 -5.51 -13.81
N VAL A 296 -7.88 -6.07 -13.75
CA VAL A 296 -9.03 -5.57 -14.48
C VAL A 296 -9.47 -4.20 -13.98
N ALA A 297 -9.53 -4.03 -12.66
CA ALA A 297 -9.96 -2.77 -12.05
C ALA A 297 -9.01 -1.62 -12.37
N ASN A 298 -7.70 -1.84 -12.31
CA ASN A 298 -6.68 -0.87 -12.71
C ASN A 298 -6.88 -0.39 -14.16
N TYR A 299 -7.18 -1.33 -15.07
CA TYR A 299 -7.50 -0.98 -16.45
C TYR A 299 -8.79 -0.17 -16.59
N LEU A 300 -9.83 -0.46 -15.78
CA LEU A 300 -11.15 0.18 -15.86
C LEU A 300 -11.22 1.51 -15.08
N ALA A 301 -10.36 1.70 -14.10
CA ALA A 301 -10.41 2.84 -13.18
C ALA A 301 -9.82 4.13 -13.74
N ASP A 302 -9.32 4.14 -14.99
CA ASP A 302 -8.82 5.38 -15.57
C ASP A 302 -9.97 6.35 -15.88
N PRO A 303 -10.10 7.46 -15.13
CA PRO A 303 -11.18 8.41 -15.30
C PRO A 303 -11.06 9.28 -16.54
N ARG A 304 -9.93 9.20 -17.25
CA ARG A 304 -9.63 10.09 -18.38
C ARG A 304 -10.19 9.53 -19.69
N PRO A 305 -10.78 10.39 -20.54
CA PRO A 305 -11.34 9.99 -21.84
C PRO A 305 -10.28 9.49 -22.82
N LEU A 306 -9.03 9.88 -22.61
CA LEU A 306 -7.86 9.40 -23.34
C LEU A 306 -7.00 8.65 -22.34
N LYS A 307 -7.00 7.31 -22.42
CA LYS A 307 -6.10 6.48 -21.60
C LYS A 307 -4.68 6.99 -21.76
N PRO A 308 -3.96 7.29 -20.68
CA PRO A 308 -2.57 7.68 -20.80
C PRO A 308 -1.81 6.57 -21.51
N LEU A 309 -0.94 6.94 -22.42
CA LEU A 309 -0.07 6.04 -23.18
C LEU A 309 0.78 5.13 -22.26
N TYR A 310 0.99 5.55 -21.01
CA TYR A 310 1.79 4.81 -20.02
C TYR A 310 1.02 3.71 -19.25
N LEU A 311 -0.29 3.54 -19.48
CA LEU A 311 -1.03 2.42 -18.89
C LEU A 311 -0.97 1.21 -19.82
N ARG A 312 -0.58 0.08 -19.27
CA ARG A 312 -0.59 -1.19 -20.00
C ARG A 312 -2.01 -1.52 -20.46
N ALA A 313 -2.12 -2.05 -21.66
CA ALA A 313 -3.38 -2.59 -22.15
C ALA A 313 -3.80 -3.81 -21.31
N ILE A 314 -5.11 -4.02 -21.18
CA ILE A 314 -5.64 -5.23 -20.52
C ILE A 314 -5.09 -6.49 -21.18
N ASP A 315 -4.69 -7.46 -20.39
CA ASP A 315 -4.24 -8.78 -20.87
C ASP A 315 -5.44 -9.64 -21.26
N LYS A 316 -5.88 -9.51 -22.51
CA LYS A 316 -7.01 -10.29 -23.03
C LYS A 316 -6.73 -11.79 -23.09
N PRO A 317 -5.56 -12.28 -23.57
CA PRO A 317 -5.22 -13.70 -23.52
C PRO A 317 -5.36 -14.30 -22.13
N TYR A 318 -4.91 -13.57 -21.11
CA TYR A 318 -5.09 -13.97 -19.72
C TYR A 318 -6.57 -14.15 -19.32
N LEU A 319 -7.42 -13.17 -19.64
CA LEU A 319 -8.86 -13.24 -19.37
C LEU A 319 -9.56 -14.35 -20.16
N GLU A 320 -9.14 -14.60 -21.41
CA GLU A 320 -9.64 -15.70 -22.24
C GLU A 320 -9.30 -17.06 -21.61
N ARG A 321 -8.07 -17.24 -21.12
CA ARG A 321 -7.64 -18.44 -20.41
C ARG A 321 -8.46 -18.70 -19.15
N LEU A 322 -8.83 -17.65 -18.42
CA LEU A 322 -9.70 -17.75 -17.24
C LEU A 322 -11.21 -17.90 -17.60
N GLY A 323 -11.58 -17.81 -18.88
CA GLY A 323 -12.97 -17.92 -19.34
C GLY A 323 -13.85 -16.75 -18.91
N VAL A 324 -13.28 -15.55 -18.75
CA VAL A 324 -14.01 -14.35 -18.26
C VAL A 324 -13.89 -13.13 -19.20
N ALA A 325 -13.27 -13.30 -20.36
CA ALA A 325 -13.05 -12.18 -21.29
C ALA A 325 -14.35 -11.53 -21.78
N ASP A 326 -15.43 -12.30 -21.87
CA ASP A 326 -16.77 -11.85 -22.25
C ASP A 326 -17.42 -10.92 -21.19
N LYS A 327 -16.96 -10.96 -19.94
CA LYS A 327 -17.46 -10.11 -18.84
C LYS A 327 -16.88 -8.69 -18.87
N LEU A 328 -15.83 -8.43 -19.64
CA LEU A 328 -15.13 -7.14 -19.62
C LEU A 328 -16.04 -5.96 -19.94
N GLU A 329 -16.98 -6.13 -20.87
CA GLU A 329 -17.95 -5.08 -21.22
C GLU A 329 -18.95 -4.82 -20.08
N GLU A 330 -19.42 -5.85 -19.39
CA GLU A 330 -20.27 -5.72 -18.20
C GLU A 330 -19.51 -5.00 -17.07
N TRP A 331 -18.29 -5.42 -16.79
CA TRP A 331 -17.45 -4.79 -15.79
C TRP A 331 -17.16 -3.32 -16.09
N GLY A 332 -16.94 -2.97 -17.36
CA GLY A 332 -16.78 -1.58 -17.80
C GLY A 332 -18.02 -0.72 -17.53
N ARG A 333 -19.21 -1.28 -17.70
CA ARG A 333 -20.47 -0.58 -17.35
C ARG A 333 -20.58 -0.35 -15.84
N ARG A 334 -20.29 -1.37 -15.02
CA ARG A 334 -20.27 -1.25 -13.54
C ARG A 334 -19.24 -0.23 -13.06
N ALA A 335 -18.03 -0.25 -13.61
CA ALA A 335 -17.00 0.74 -13.30
C ALA A 335 -17.48 2.17 -13.58
N THR A 336 -18.16 2.39 -14.70
CA THR A 336 -18.74 3.69 -15.02
C THR A 336 -19.84 4.11 -14.03
N GLU A 337 -20.65 3.18 -13.55
CA GLU A 337 -21.68 3.44 -12.53
C GLU A 337 -21.05 3.85 -11.19
N ILE A 338 -20.00 3.13 -10.75
CA ILE A 338 -19.24 3.45 -9.54
C ILE A 338 -18.65 4.86 -9.64
N GLN A 339 -18.00 5.18 -10.75
CA GLN A 339 -17.40 6.49 -10.99
C GLN A 339 -18.43 7.63 -10.95
N ARG A 340 -19.61 7.44 -11.53
CA ARG A 340 -20.69 8.44 -11.50
C ARG A 340 -21.25 8.65 -10.09
N ALA A 341 -21.35 7.59 -9.30
CA ALA A 341 -21.84 7.67 -7.93
C ALA A 341 -20.87 8.51 -7.04
N ASP A 342 -19.56 8.39 -7.26
CA ASP A 342 -18.56 9.19 -6.55
C ASP A 342 -18.70 10.69 -6.85
N VAL A 343 -18.84 11.06 -8.12
CA VAL A 343 -19.00 12.47 -8.54
C VAL A 343 -20.29 13.09 -7.97
N SER A 344 -21.39 12.32 -7.92
CA SER A 344 -22.69 12.82 -7.40
C SER A 344 -22.74 12.89 -5.88
N GLY A 345 -21.89 12.13 -5.16
CA GLY A 345 -21.78 12.17 -3.70
C GLY A 345 -21.09 13.41 -3.18
N ASP A 346 -20.09 13.94 -3.91
CA ASP A 346 -19.36 15.17 -3.56
C ASP A 346 -20.24 16.44 -3.69
N GLU A 347 -21.18 16.48 -4.65
CA GLU A 347 -22.06 17.64 -4.83
C GLU A 347 -23.14 17.79 -3.72
N SER A 348 -23.41 16.74 -2.95
CA SER A 348 -24.43 16.75 -1.89
C SER A 348 -23.91 17.12 -0.50
N GLY A 349 -22.59 17.25 -0.33
CA GLY A 349 -21.93 17.59 0.95
C GLY A 349 -21.78 19.09 1.24
N ASP A 350 -22.02 19.96 0.26
CA ASP A 350 -21.78 21.42 0.34
C ASP A 350 -23.08 22.25 0.43
N SER A 351 -24.11 21.72 1.12
CA SER A 351 -25.40 22.44 1.30
C SER A 351 -25.71 22.68 2.77
#